data_34e024cf732efa3b62f25fbead2b5ccf
#
_entry.id   34e024cf732efa3b62f25fbead2b5ccf
#
_cell.length_a   1.000
_cell.length_b   1.000
_cell.length_c   1.000
_cell.angle_alpha   90.00
_cell.angle_beta   90.00
_cell.angle_gamma   90.00
#
_symmetry.space_group_name_H-M   'P 1'
#
loop_
_entity.id
_entity.type
_entity.pdbx_description
1 polymer ?
#
loop_
_entity_poly.entity_id
_entity_poly.type
_entity_poly.pdbx_seq_one_letter_code
_entity_poly.pdbx_strand_id
1 'polypeptide(L)'
;MQPLTEKQTQRVWSRVMSAQTAPAAAMENPAPAAQAQSETLTPEKLLSLIDGERADSALYAYLAARMKGRAQAMLRAIAQQEACHAKKLAAVYFLNTGKKACPGRPERPCVTCINETLRQQYTAEHAAHE
;
A
#
# COMPACT_ATOMS: atom_id res chain seq x y z
N MET A 1 -13.50 3.09 -19.21
CA MET A 1 -12.68 2.92 -18.00
C MET A 1 -13.61 2.90 -16.79
N GLN A 2 -13.83 1.74 -16.23
CA GLN A 2 -14.70 1.61 -15.07
C GLN A 2 -13.95 2.09 -13.83
N PRO A 3 -14.55 2.91 -13.00
CA PRO A 3 -13.93 3.32 -11.75
C PRO A 3 -13.68 2.09 -10.86
N LEU A 4 -12.57 2.08 -10.18
CA LEU A 4 -12.30 1.10 -9.13
C LEU A 4 -13.48 1.07 -8.17
N THR A 5 -14.08 -0.09 -8.02
CA THR A 5 -15.24 -0.22 -7.13
C THR A 5 -14.80 -0.06 -5.68
N GLU A 6 -15.70 0.43 -4.86
CA GLU A 6 -15.51 0.59 -3.42
C GLU A 6 -14.94 -0.68 -2.75
N LYS A 7 -15.33 -1.86 -3.26
CA LYS A 7 -14.79 -3.15 -2.84
C LYS A 7 -13.29 -3.31 -3.12
N GLN A 8 -12.80 -2.72 -4.19
CA GLN A 8 -11.38 -2.81 -4.55
C GLN A 8 -10.52 -1.89 -3.65
N THR A 9 -11.04 -0.72 -3.34
CA THR A 9 -10.42 0.19 -2.37
C THR A 9 -10.42 -0.42 -0.97
N GLN A 10 -11.53 -1.05 -0.57
CA GLN A 10 -11.64 -1.73 0.71
C GLN A 10 -10.67 -2.91 0.87
N ARG A 11 -10.35 -3.62 -0.20
CA ARG A 11 -9.38 -4.73 -0.15
C ARG A 11 -7.95 -4.28 0.11
N VAL A 12 -7.54 -3.16 -0.49
CA VAL A 12 -6.24 -2.54 -0.19
C VAL A 12 -6.20 -2.10 1.29
N TRP A 13 -7.29 -1.48 1.77
CA TRP A 13 -7.42 -1.09 3.17
C TRP A 13 -7.39 -2.25 4.13
N SER A 14 -8.12 -3.34 3.86
CA SER A 14 -8.14 -4.50 4.75
C SER A 14 -6.77 -5.14 4.88
N ARG A 15 -5.93 -5.02 3.87
CA ARG A 15 -4.56 -5.52 3.87
C ARG A 15 -3.62 -4.71 4.77
N VAL A 16 -3.74 -3.39 4.71
CA VAL A 16 -2.97 -2.49 5.57
C VAL A 16 -3.49 -2.57 7.01
N MET A 17 -4.80 -2.65 7.18
CA MET A 17 -5.41 -2.73 8.51
C MET A 17 -5.24 -4.09 9.17
N SER A 18 -5.20 -5.18 8.42
CA SER A 18 -4.90 -6.50 9.01
C SER A 18 -3.43 -6.65 9.42
N ALA A 19 -2.54 -5.86 8.83
CA ALA A 19 -1.15 -5.75 9.31
C ALA A 19 -1.03 -4.88 10.58
N GLN A 20 -2.05 -4.07 10.89
CA GLN A 20 -2.08 -3.16 12.05
C GLN A 20 -2.88 -3.66 13.24
N THR A 21 -3.79 -4.58 13.04
CA THR A 21 -4.54 -5.20 14.11
C THR A 21 -3.79 -6.41 14.63
N ALA A 22 -2.79 -6.16 15.44
CA ALA A 22 -2.59 -7.06 16.55
C ALA A 22 -3.80 -6.86 17.47
N PRO A 23 -4.72 -7.80 17.58
CA PRO A 23 -5.88 -7.60 18.42
C PRO A 23 -5.44 -7.62 19.88
N ALA A 24 -5.47 -6.48 20.49
CA ALA A 24 -5.39 -6.39 21.96
C ALA A 24 -6.65 -6.95 22.65
N ALA A 25 -7.48 -7.70 21.95
CA ALA A 25 -8.76 -8.16 22.45
C ALA A 25 -9.15 -9.57 21.99
N ALA A 26 -8.22 -10.47 21.75
CA ALA A 26 -8.56 -11.87 21.59
C ALA A 26 -8.37 -12.61 22.91
N MET A 27 -9.25 -12.36 23.85
CA MET A 27 -9.48 -13.23 24.98
C MET A 27 -10.62 -14.20 24.66
N GLU A 28 -10.63 -14.82 23.51
CA GLU A 28 -11.53 -15.95 23.25
C GLU A 28 -10.85 -16.96 22.37
N ASN A 29 -10.64 -18.09 23.00
CA ASN A 29 -10.38 -19.44 22.55
C ASN A 29 -9.90 -19.57 21.10
N PRO A 30 -8.64 -19.96 20.90
CA PRO A 30 -8.20 -20.32 19.59
C PRO A 30 -8.87 -21.63 19.18
N ALA A 31 -9.74 -21.56 18.20
CA ALA A 31 -9.90 -22.69 17.32
C ALA A 31 -8.51 -23.06 16.80
N PRO A 32 -8.18 -24.35 16.59
CA PRO A 32 -6.87 -24.74 16.10
C PRO A 32 -6.64 -24.04 14.78
N ALA A 33 -5.83 -23.01 14.87
CA ALA A 33 -5.47 -22.20 13.77
C ALA A 33 -4.84 -23.10 12.70
N ALA A 34 -5.41 -23.11 11.52
CA ALA A 34 -4.56 -23.19 10.36
C ALA A 34 -3.42 -22.21 10.62
N GLN A 35 -2.21 -22.72 10.70
CA GLN A 35 -1.03 -21.92 10.82
C GLN A 35 -0.92 -21.04 9.58
N ALA A 36 -1.64 -19.94 9.59
CA ALA A 36 -1.26 -18.82 8.78
C ALA A 36 0.18 -18.53 9.23
N GLN A 37 1.13 -18.86 8.40
CA GLN A 37 2.49 -18.47 8.59
C GLN A 37 2.45 -16.96 8.67
N SER A 38 2.44 -16.47 9.90
CA SER A 38 2.67 -15.08 10.20
C SER A 38 4.09 -14.85 9.72
N GLU A 39 4.22 -14.41 8.48
CA GLU A 39 5.48 -13.90 7.99
C GLU A 39 5.86 -12.77 8.94
N THR A 40 6.82 -13.06 9.79
CA THR A 40 7.34 -12.07 10.71
C THR A 40 7.86 -10.91 9.88
N LEU A 41 7.24 -9.74 10.03
CA LEU A 41 7.68 -8.53 9.34
C LEU A 41 9.04 -8.13 9.86
N THR A 42 10.08 -8.50 9.14
CA THR A 42 11.45 -8.08 9.43
C THR A 42 11.61 -6.59 9.16
N PRO A 43 12.56 -5.91 9.83
CA PRO A 43 12.86 -4.51 9.55
C PRO A 43 13.16 -4.24 8.07
N GLU A 44 13.88 -5.15 7.42
CA GLU A 44 14.23 -5.06 6.00
C GLU A 44 12.98 -5.14 5.12
N LYS A 45 12.04 -6.02 5.46
CA LYS A 45 10.77 -6.14 4.75
C LYS A 45 9.90 -4.90 4.94
N LEU A 46 9.88 -4.31 6.13
CA LEU A 46 9.19 -3.05 6.39
C LEU A 46 9.76 -1.90 5.56
N LEU A 47 11.08 -1.79 5.46
CA LEU A 47 11.71 -0.78 4.60
C LEU A 47 11.37 -0.97 3.14
N SER A 48 11.35 -2.21 2.66
CA SER A 48 10.94 -2.53 1.29
C SER A 48 9.49 -2.15 1.02
N LEU A 49 8.59 -2.40 1.97
CA LEU A 49 7.18 -2.00 1.86
C LEU A 49 7.02 -0.49 1.85
N ILE A 50 7.75 0.23 2.69
CA ILE A 50 7.74 1.70 2.72
C ILE A 50 8.19 2.27 1.36
N ASP A 51 9.26 1.74 0.80
CA ASP A 51 9.75 2.15 -0.51
C ASP A 51 8.73 1.87 -1.61
N GLY A 52 8.05 0.72 -1.56
CA GLY A 52 6.98 0.36 -2.49
C GLY A 52 5.79 1.34 -2.42
N GLU A 53 5.31 1.65 -1.22
CA GLU A 53 4.20 2.60 -1.03
C GLU A 53 4.58 4.01 -1.49
N ARG A 54 5.80 4.43 -1.26
CA ARG A 54 6.27 5.73 -1.74
C ARG A 54 6.41 5.78 -3.26
N ALA A 55 6.89 4.71 -3.87
CA ALA A 55 6.96 4.59 -5.32
C ALA A 55 5.56 4.64 -5.96
N ASP A 56 4.60 3.94 -5.37
CA ASP A 56 3.21 3.93 -5.84
C ASP A 56 2.56 5.31 -5.67
N SER A 57 2.77 5.98 -4.55
CA SER A 57 2.32 7.36 -4.35
C SER A 57 2.88 8.30 -5.42
N ALA A 58 4.16 8.22 -5.72
CA ALA A 58 4.80 9.03 -6.76
C ALA A 58 4.24 8.72 -8.15
N LEU A 59 3.98 7.45 -8.45
CA LEU A 59 3.39 7.02 -9.71
C LEU A 59 1.97 7.56 -9.89
N TYR A 60 1.12 7.41 -8.90
CA TYR A 60 -0.27 7.91 -8.96
C TYR A 60 -0.32 9.44 -9.02
N ALA A 61 0.56 10.14 -8.32
CA ALA A 61 0.67 11.60 -8.43
C ALA A 61 1.12 12.03 -9.84
N TYR A 62 2.05 11.30 -10.43
CA TYR A 62 2.50 11.53 -11.80
C TYR A 62 1.37 11.33 -12.81
N LEU A 63 0.60 10.25 -12.68
CA LEU A 63 -0.55 9.98 -13.55
C LEU A 63 -1.65 11.02 -13.36
N ALA A 64 -1.93 11.44 -12.13
CA ALA A 64 -2.92 12.47 -11.82
C ALA A 64 -2.60 13.80 -12.51
N ALA A 65 -1.33 14.20 -12.53
CA ALA A 65 -0.89 15.43 -13.17
C ALA A 65 -1.19 15.46 -14.69
N ARG A 66 -1.37 14.31 -15.32
CA ARG A 66 -1.64 14.14 -16.74
C ARG A 66 -3.10 13.86 -17.08
N MET A 67 -3.92 13.75 -16.05
CA MET A 67 -5.35 13.50 -16.18
C MET A 67 -6.13 14.77 -15.81
N LYS A 68 -7.40 14.79 -16.13
CA LYS A 68 -8.32 15.89 -15.83
C LYS A 68 -9.61 15.35 -15.20
N GLY A 69 -10.34 16.23 -14.54
CA GLY A 69 -11.66 15.93 -14.01
C GLY A 69 -11.64 14.87 -12.91
N ARG A 70 -12.63 13.99 -12.96
CA ARG A 70 -12.83 12.96 -11.93
C ARG A 70 -11.67 11.97 -11.84
N ALA A 71 -11.11 11.58 -12.96
CA ALA A 71 -9.96 10.67 -12.98
C ALA A 71 -8.75 11.27 -12.27
N GLN A 72 -8.48 12.56 -12.47
CA GLN A 72 -7.41 13.26 -11.76
C GLN A 72 -7.65 13.28 -10.24
N ALA A 73 -8.87 13.61 -9.81
CA ALA A 73 -9.22 13.63 -8.39
C ALA A 73 -9.07 12.25 -7.73
N MET A 74 -9.49 11.19 -8.42
CA MET A 74 -9.36 9.82 -7.94
C MET A 74 -7.89 9.40 -7.81
N LEU A 75 -7.07 9.69 -8.80
CA LEU A 75 -5.65 9.33 -8.78
C LEU A 75 -4.88 10.11 -7.70
N ARG A 76 -5.23 11.38 -7.48
CA ARG A 76 -4.68 12.16 -6.36
C ARG A 76 -5.04 11.56 -5.00
N ALA A 77 -6.30 11.15 -4.84
CA ALA A 77 -6.74 10.52 -3.61
C ALA A 77 -5.97 9.21 -3.34
N ILE A 78 -5.77 8.38 -4.37
CA ILE A 78 -4.97 7.16 -4.26
C ILE A 78 -3.52 7.50 -3.89
N ALA A 79 -2.91 8.47 -4.54
CA ALA A 79 -1.55 8.91 -4.23
C ALA A 79 -1.39 9.34 -2.77
N GLN A 80 -2.37 10.05 -2.22
CA GLN A 80 -2.40 10.45 -0.82
C GLN A 80 -2.56 9.25 0.13
N GLN A 81 -3.37 8.28 -0.24
CA GLN A 81 -3.52 7.04 0.53
C GLN A 81 -2.21 6.27 0.60
N GLU A 82 -1.53 6.10 -0.53
CA GLU A 82 -0.23 5.42 -0.57
C GLU A 82 0.82 6.14 0.28
N ALA A 83 0.86 7.47 0.23
CA ALA A 83 1.73 8.26 1.09
C ALA A 83 1.40 8.08 2.58
N CYS A 84 0.12 7.97 2.92
CA CYS A 84 -0.34 7.71 4.28
C CYS A 84 0.07 6.30 4.76
N HIS A 85 -0.05 5.30 3.90
CA HIS A 85 0.41 3.94 4.17
C HIS A 85 1.91 3.90 4.47
N ALA A 86 2.71 4.60 3.68
CA ALA A 86 4.15 4.71 3.91
C ALA A 86 4.47 5.30 5.28
N LYS A 87 3.74 6.34 5.71
CA LYS A 87 3.91 6.94 7.04
C LYS A 87 3.54 5.98 8.17
N LYS A 88 2.47 5.23 8.01
CA LYS A 88 2.04 4.22 8.99
C LYS A 88 3.07 3.09 9.11
N LEU A 89 3.57 2.60 8.00
CA LEU A 89 4.64 1.59 7.99
C LEU A 89 5.93 2.12 8.61
N ALA A 90 6.26 3.38 8.37
CA ALA A 90 7.41 4.03 9.01
C ALA A 90 7.24 4.13 10.54
N ALA A 91 6.02 4.37 11.02
CA ALA A 91 5.73 4.35 12.45
C ALA A 91 5.91 2.94 13.05
N VAL A 92 5.45 1.90 12.35
CA VAL A 92 5.66 0.50 12.77
C VAL A 92 7.15 0.17 12.81
N TYR A 93 7.90 0.60 11.80
CA TYR A 93 9.34 0.41 11.77
C TYR A 93 10.04 1.06 12.97
N PHE A 94 9.66 2.28 13.30
CA PHE A 94 10.18 3.00 14.46
C PHE A 94 9.87 2.27 15.77
N LEU A 95 8.64 1.80 15.93
CA LEU A 95 8.24 1.06 17.13
C LEU A 95 8.99 -0.26 17.27
N ASN A 96 9.32 -0.92 16.18
CA ASN A 96 10.03 -2.21 16.21
C ASN A 96 11.54 -2.08 16.36
N THR A 97 12.12 -1.01 15.83
CA THR A 97 13.59 -0.87 15.76
C THR A 97 14.16 0.25 16.63
N GLY A 98 13.31 1.19 17.05
CA GLY A 98 13.74 2.42 17.71
C GLY A 98 14.44 3.41 16.76
N LYS A 99 14.50 3.09 15.47
CA LYS A 99 15.15 3.90 14.45
C LYS A 99 14.12 4.52 13.51
N LYS A 100 14.41 5.74 13.07
CA LYS A 100 13.60 6.42 12.07
C LYS A 100 13.91 5.83 10.70
N ALA A 101 12.86 5.46 9.95
CA ALA A 101 13.01 5.07 8.56
C ALA A 101 13.48 6.27 7.74
N CYS A 102 14.58 6.09 7.00
CA CYS A 102 15.11 7.07 6.07
C CYS A 102 15.03 6.51 4.65
N PRO A 103 13.83 6.45 4.07
CA PRO A 103 13.68 5.94 2.72
C PRO A 103 14.34 6.90 1.74
N GLY A 104 14.94 6.34 0.68
CA GLY A 104 15.48 7.10 -0.42
C GLY A 104 14.41 7.92 -1.14
N ARG A 105 14.84 8.84 -1.98
CA ARG A 105 13.92 9.57 -2.86
C ARG A 105 13.36 8.59 -3.89
N PRO A 106 12.02 8.53 -4.10
CA PRO A 106 11.46 7.69 -5.13
C PRO A 106 12.02 8.04 -6.51
N GLU A 107 12.29 7.03 -7.31
CA GLU A 107 12.67 7.25 -8.71
C GLU A 107 11.54 7.94 -9.45
N ARG A 108 11.93 8.78 -10.41
CA ARG A 108 10.95 9.46 -11.26
C ARG A 108 10.22 8.41 -12.12
N PRO A 109 8.88 8.35 -12.07
CA PRO A 109 8.15 7.40 -12.90
C PRO A 109 8.42 7.59 -14.39
N CYS A 110 8.67 6.50 -15.08
CA CYS A 110 8.79 6.48 -16.53
C CYS A 110 7.53 5.84 -17.11
N VAL A 111 6.63 6.66 -17.63
CA VAL A 111 5.35 6.22 -18.16
C VAL A 111 5.28 6.52 -19.65
N THR A 112 5.25 5.48 -20.46
CA THR A 112 5.09 5.59 -21.92
C THR A 112 3.63 5.54 -22.36
N CYS A 113 2.81 4.74 -21.67
CA CYS A 113 1.39 4.61 -21.91
C CYS A 113 0.62 4.57 -20.58
N ILE A 114 -0.23 5.56 -20.35
CA ILE A 114 -1.01 5.67 -19.12
C ILE A 114 -1.93 4.48 -18.92
N ASN A 115 -2.65 4.06 -19.95
CA ASN A 115 -3.60 2.95 -19.87
C ASN A 115 -2.91 1.63 -19.53
N GLU A 116 -1.75 1.38 -20.10
CA GLU A 116 -0.98 0.17 -19.82
C GLU A 116 -0.42 0.19 -18.40
N THR A 117 0.10 1.33 -17.96
CA THR A 117 0.58 1.51 -16.59
C THR A 117 -0.53 1.27 -15.58
N LEU A 118 -1.73 1.80 -15.81
CA LEU A 118 -2.89 1.57 -14.94
C LEU A 118 -3.30 0.09 -14.90
N ARG A 119 -3.24 -0.61 -16.03
CA ARG A 119 -3.49 -2.06 -16.08
C ARG A 119 -2.45 -2.85 -15.30
N GLN A 120 -1.18 -2.49 -15.43
CA GLN A 120 -0.09 -3.14 -14.70
C GLN A 120 -0.24 -2.94 -13.19
N GLN A 121 -0.57 -1.73 -12.74
CA GLN A 121 -0.85 -1.45 -11.33
C GLN A 121 -2.06 -2.25 -10.83
N TYR A 122 -3.14 -2.29 -11.59
CA TYR A 122 -4.31 -3.09 -11.24
C TYR A 122 -3.94 -4.58 -11.09
N THR A 123 -3.18 -5.12 -12.01
CA THR A 123 -2.74 -6.52 -11.98
C THR A 123 -1.82 -6.79 -10.79
N ALA A 124 -0.90 -5.90 -10.50
CA ALA A 124 0.01 -6.02 -9.35
C ALA A 124 -0.76 -5.99 -8.02
N GLU A 125 -1.71 -5.07 -7.87
CA GLU A 125 -2.57 -4.99 -6.69
C GLU A 125 -3.42 -6.27 -6.53
N HIS A 126 -3.94 -6.79 -7.64
CA HIS A 126 -4.75 -8.01 -7.61
C HIS A 126 -3.92 -9.25 -7.25
N ALA A 127 -2.75 -9.40 -7.84
CA ALA A 127 -1.85 -10.53 -7.57
C ALA A 127 -1.35 -10.54 -6.12
N ALA A 128 -1.23 -9.38 -5.52
CA ALA A 128 -0.85 -9.26 -4.11
C ALA A 128 -1.95 -9.74 -3.14
N HIS A 129 -3.16 -10.02 -3.64
CA HIS A 129 -4.31 -10.48 -2.86
C HIS A 129 -4.61 -11.99 -3.00
N GLU A 130 -3.93 -12.70 -3.87
CA GLU A 130 -4.00 -14.14 -3.97
C GLU A 130 -3.00 -14.81 -3.02
#